data_54d27cee805e0983b468b1a1f58a5340
#
_entry.id   54d27cee805e0983b468b1a1f58a5340
#
_cell.length_a   1.000
_cell.length_b   1.000
_cell.length_c   1.000
_cell.angle_alpha   90.00
_cell.angle_beta   90.00
_cell.angle_gamma   90.00
#
_symmetry.space_group_name_H-M   'P 1'
#
loop_
_entity.id
_entity.type
_entity.pdbx_description
1 polymer ?
#
loop_
_entity_poly.entity_id
_entity_poly.type
_entity_poly.pdbx_seq_one_letter_code
_entity_poly.pdbx_strand_id
1 'polypeptide(L)'
;LPSSLANWLNSFGLHVGYPENQAAGIAANRDGEVMCQAAEDLGYDNDICGYSRISLAYAAGYRGANKMDKDGNYVINPNSGKPLKDANGNKVLDENGKPVKDPKTLKPYATTDNIYEIAALPDGEEKTRRQNALHKYRQMTMPMPDFVLCCNNICNCMTKWYEDIARRHNIPLIMIDVPYNEFDHVNEANVKYIRSQLDTAIRQMEEISGKKFDEDKFEQCCQNANRTAKAWLKVCDYLQYKPSPFNGFDLFNHMLTS
;
A
#
# COMPACT_ATOMS: atom_id res chain seq x y z
N LEU A 1 -10.66 4.81 9.48
CA LEU A 1 -10.25 6.19 9.15
C LEU A 1 -9.92 6.40 7.67
N PRO A 2 -9.29 5.48 6.92
CA PRO A 2 -9.17 5.62 5.47
C PRO A 2 -10.52 5.81 4.78
N SER A 3 -11.55 5.12 5.25
CA SER A 3 -12.88 5.16 4.65
C SER A 3 -13.58 6.53 4.75
N SER A 4 -13.36 7.32 5.80
CA SER A 4 -14.02 8.62 5.95
C SER A 4 -13.45 9.69 5.01
N LEU A 5 -12.13 9.77 4.87
CA LEU A 5 -11.49 10.67 3.89
C LEU A 5 -11.73 10.22 2.46
N ALA A 6 -11.74 8.90 2.21
CA ALA A 6 -12.08 8.35 0.91
C ALA A 6 -13.50 8.70 0.48
N ASN A 7 -14.45 8.57 1.38
CA ASN A 7 -15.84 8.95 1.10
C ASN A 7 -15.95 10.43 0.74
N TRP A 8 -15.13 11.25 1.39
CA TRP A 8 -15.06 12.67 1.11
C TRP A 8 -14.47 12.96 -0.28
N LEU A 9 -13.39 12.28 -0.66
CA LEU A 9 -12.81 12.37 -2.00
C LEU A 9 -13.76 11.84 -3.09
N ASN A 10 -14.53 10.80 -2.78
CA ASN A 10 -15.55 10.26 -3.70
C ASN A 10 -16.65 11.27 -4.01
N SER A 11 -16.96 12.22 -3.09
CA SER A 11 -17.94 13.28 -3.35
C SER A 11 -17.52 14.23 -4.48
N PHE A 12 -16.21 14.33 -4.75
CA PHE A 12 -15.68 15.05 -5.91
C PHE A 12 -15.62 14.20 -7.18
N GLY A 13 -15.87 12.89 -7.10
CA GLY A 13 -15.63 11.97 -8.22
C GLY A 13 -14.15 11.89 -8.59
N LEU A 14 -13.25 11.94 -7.62
CA LEU A 14 -11.82 11.78 -7.78
C LEU A 14 -11.42 10.30 -7.72
N HIS A 15 -10.35 9.94 -8.44
CA HIS A 15 -9.69 8.66 -8.26
C HIS A 15 -8.80 8.72 -7.03
N VAL A 16 -8.95 7.74 -6.13
CA VAL A 16 -8.22 7.71 -4.87
C VAL A 16 -7.23 6.54 -4.87
N GLY A 17 -5.96 6.84 -4.69
CA GLY A 17 -4.91 5.85 -4.42
C GLY A 17 -4.60 5.80 -2.93
N TYR A 18 -4.43 4.59 -2.39
CA TYR A 18 -4.04 4.38 -1.00
C TYR A 18 -2.63 3.80 -0.94
N PRO A 19 -1.61 4.61 -0.61
CA PRO A 19 -0.23 4.13 -0.53
C PRO A 19 -0.05 2.96 0.43
N GLU A 20 -0.81 2.91 1.53
CA GLU A 20 -0.78 1.82 2.51
C GLU A 20 -1.27 0.50 1.91
N ASN A 21 -2.43 0.54 1.23
CA ASN A 21 -3.01 -0.64 0.61
C ASN A 21 -2.11 -1.17 -0.51
N GLN A 22 -1.50 -0.26 -1.27
CA GLN A 22 -0.54 -0.62 -2.30
C GLN A 22 0.70 -1.27 -1.70
N ALA A 23 1.29 -0.68 -0.66
CA ALA A 23 2.44 -1.25 0.03
C ALA A 23 2.11 -2.63 0.63
N ALA A 24 0.93 -2.78 1.24
CA ALA A 24 0.43 -4.05 1.74
C ALA A 24 0.30 -5.09 0.62
N GLY A 25 -0.25 -4.72 -0.53
CA GLY A 25 -0.37 -5.57 -1.70
C GLY A 25 0.99 -6.02 -2.27
N ILE A 26 1.95 -5.12 -2.34
CA ILE A 26 3.33 -5.41 -2.75
C ILE A 26 3.97 -6.41 -1.77
N ALA A 27 3.83 -6.18 -0.46
CA ALA A 27 4.36 -7.08 0.58
C ALA A 27 3.69 -8.46 0.53
N ALA A 28 2.36 -8.54 0.38
CA ALA A 28 1.63 -9.78 0.25
C ALA A 28 2.07 -10.61 -0.98
N ASN A 29 2.51 -9.94 -2.02
CA ASN A 29 3.08 -10.55 -3.21
C ASN A 29 4.57 -10.91 -3.07
N ARG A 30 5.15 -10.76 -1.86
CA ARG A 30 6.55 -11.10 -1.51
C ARG A 30 7.62 -10.23 -2.18
N ASP A 31 7.28 -9.03 -2.62
CA ASP A 31 8.26 -8.05 -3.08
C ASP A 31 8.66 -7.05 -1.97
N GLY A 32 8.09 -7.20 -0.78
CA GLY A 32 8.34 -6.27 0.33
C GLY A 32 9.80 -6.10 0.67
N GLU A 33 10.56 -7.21 0.76
CA GLU A 33 11.99 -7.21 1.09
C GLU A 33 12.81 -6.43 0.06
N VAL A 34 12.67 -6.77 -1.23
CA VAL A 34 13.44 -6.13 -2.30
C VAL A 34 13.05 -4.67 -2.50
N MET A 35 11.81 -4.31 -2.24
CA MET A 35 11.36 -2.91 -2.27
C MET A 35 11.87 -2.11 -1.06
N CYS A 36 11.94 -2.72 0.13
CA CYS A 36 12.58 -2.09 1.28
C CYS A 36 14.07 -1.85 1.03
N GLN A 37 14.78 -2.83 0.43
CA GLN A 37 16.17 -2.65 0.06
C GLN A 37 16.35 -1.51 -0.96
N ALA A 38 15.50 -1.43 -1.97
CA ALA A 38 15.54 -0.31 -2.91
C ALA A 38 15.30 1.05 -2.25
N ALA A 39 14.48 1.12 -1.19
CA ALA A 39 14.32 2.33 -0.39
C ALA A 39 15.59 2.66 0.41
N GLU A 40 16.24 1.66 1.00
CA GLU A 40 17.52 1.85 1.70
C GLU A 40 18.62 2.34 0.76
N ASP A 41 18.69 1.80 -0.46
CA ASP A 41 19.62 2.27 -1.52
C ASP A 41 19.34 3.73 -1.94
N LEU A 42 18.11 4.22 -1.74
CA LEU A 42 17.72 5.63 -1.91
C LEU A 42 18.06 6.51 -0.70
N GLY A 43 18.56 5.93 0.40
CA GLY A 43 18.94 6.63 1.62
C GLY A 43 17.86 6.67 2.72
N TYR A 44 16.79 5.90 2.59
CA TYR A 44 15.82 5.72 3.68
C TYR A 44 16.33 4.69 4.68
N ASP A 45 16.33 5.03 5.95
CA ASP A 45 16.84 4.16 7.00
C ASP A 45 15.98 2.90 7.20
N ASN A 46 16.60 1.81 7.64
CA ASN A 46 15.94 0.52 7.85
C ASN A 46 15.02 0.50 9.08
N ASP A 47 15.11 1.47 9.97
CA ASP A 47 14.21 1.65 11.11
C ASP A 47 12.87 2.32 10.74
N ILE A 48 12.77 2.87 9.51
CA ILE A 48 11.52 3.41 8.98
C ILE A 48 10.54 2.26 8.70
N CYS A 49 9.25 2.51 8.95
CA CYS A 49 8.18 1.54 8.71
C CYS A 49 8.28 0.88 7.31
N GLY A 50 8.18 -0.45 7.26
CA GLY A 50 8.27 -1.21 6.02
C GLY A 50 7.24 -0.81 4.96
N TYR A 51 6.01 -0.47 5.34
CA TYR A 51 5.01 0.05 4.40
C TYR A 51 5.46 1.37 3.76
N SER A 52 6.03 2.26 4.57
CA SER A 52 6.56 3.54 4.09
C SER A 52 7.69 3.31 3.10
N ARG A 53 8.67 2.47 3.44
CA ARG A 53 9.80 2.14 2.55
C ARG A 53 9.34 1.57 1.21
N ILE A 54 8.43 0.60 1.23
CA ILE A 54 7.87 -0.01 0.01
C ILE A 54 7.22 1.06 -0.88
N SER A 55 6.41 1.93 -0.30
CA SER A 55 5.71 2.97 -1.06
C SER A 55 6.66 4.06 -1.57
N LEU A 56 7.68 4.43 -0.80
CA LEU A 56 8.68 5.42 -1.23
C LEU A 56 9.55 4.90 -2.37
N ALA A 57 9.97 3.63 -2.32
CA ALA A 57 10.63 2.98 -3.45
C ALA A 57 9.72 2.93 -4.68
N TYR A 58 8.45 2.60 -4.50
CA TYR A 58 7.47 2.61 -5.59
C TYR A 58 7.30 4.00 -6.20
N ALA A 59 7.17 5.05 -5.38
CA ALA A 59 7.08 6.44 -5.82
C ALA A 59 8.34 6.89 -6.57
N ALA A 60 9.51 6.32 -6.22
CA ALA A 60 10.76 6.55 -6.93
C ALA A 60 10.91 5.76 -8.26
N GLY A 61 9.89 4.99 -8.63
CA GLY A 61 9.87 4.24 -9.88
C GLY A 61 10.27 2.76 -9.78
N TYR A 62 10.65 2.27 -8.60
CA TYR A 62 11.03 0.86 -8.44
C TYR A 62 9.81 -0.06 -8.51
N ARG A 63 10.03 -1.24 -9.10
CA ARG A 63 9.03 -2.30 -9.24
C ARG A 63 9.70 -3.64 -8.99
N GLY A 64 8.95 -4.59 -8.42
CA GLY A 64 9.41 -5.96 -8.30
C GLY A 64 9.67 -6.58 -9.65
N ALA A 65 10.76 -7.33 -9.75
CA ALA A 65 11.21 -8.00 -10.96
C ALA A 65 11.82 -9.37 -10.66
N ASN A 66 11.96 -10.19 -11.67
CA ASN A 66 12.72 -11.44 -11.60
C ASN A 66 14.19 -11.17 -11.96
N LYS A 67 15.12 -11.65 -11.13
CA LYS A 67 16.55 -11.52 -11.42
C LYS A 67 16.91 -12.30 -12.68
N MET A 68 17.60 -11.64 -13.60
CA MET A 68 18.15 -12.25 -14.82
C MET A 68 19.69 -12.23 -14.80
N ASP A 69 20.30 -13.20 -15.45
CA ASP A 69 21.73 -13.20 -15.74
C ASP A 69 22.05 -12.30 -16.97
N LYS A 70 23.35 -12.21 -17.32
CA LYS A 70 23.82 -11.44 -18.48
C LYS A 70 23.28 -11.94 -19.83
N ASP A 71 22.89 -13.21 -19.90
CA ASP A 71 22.40 -13.87 -21.11
C ASP A 71 20.86 -13.80 -21.19
N GLY A 72 20.19 -13.16 -20.21
CA GLY A 72 18.75 -12.96 -20.17
C GLY A 72 17.95 -14.14 -19.56
N ASN A 73 18.63 -15.13 -18.97
CA ASN A 73 17.96 -16.23 -18.30
C ASN A 73 17.60 -15.88 -16.86
N TYR A 74 16.50 -16.44 -16.34
CA TYR A 74 16.14 -16.26 -14.95
C TYR A 74 17.10 -16.98 -14.00
N VAL A 75 17.62 -16.27 -13.03
CA VAL A 75 18.45 -16.85 -11.95
C VAL A 75 17.53 -17.49 -10.91
N ILE A 76 17.46 -18.81 -10.92
CA ILE A 76 16.53 -19.58 -10.08
C ILE A 76 17.02 -19.61 -8.64
N ASN A 77 16.10 -19.34 -7.69
CA ASN A 77 16.34 -19.45 -6.26
C ASN A 77 16.09 -20.91 -5.80
N PRO A 78 17.13 -21.67 -5.42
CA PRO A 78 17.00 -23.07 -5.00
C PRO A 78 16.20 -23.24 -3.71
N ASN A 79 16.06 -22.17 -2.89
CA ASN A 79 15.31 -22.20 -1.64
C ASN A 79 13.84 -21.81 -1.82
N SER A 80 13.42 -21.45 -3.03
CA SER A 80 12.03 -21.10 -3.35
C SER A 80 11.17 -22.35 -3.61
N GLY A 81 9.91 -22.13 -3.91
CA GLY A 81 9.01 -23.22 -4.32
C GLY A 81 8.39 -24.01 -3.17
N LYS A 82 7.61 -25.02 -3.55
CA LYS A 82 6.90 -25.90 -2.61
C LYS A 82 7.80 -27.03 -2.11
N PRO A 83 7.57 -27.58 -0.92
CA PRO A 83 8.23 -28.81 -0.50
C PRO A 83 7.88 -29.95 -1.47
N LEU A 84 8.91 -30.74 -1.86
CA LEU A 84 8.71 -31.98 -2.60
C LEU A 84 7.98 -32.97 -1.70
N LYS A 85 7.00 -33.67 -2.27
CA LYS A 85 6.22 -34.70 -1.58
C LYS A 85 6.46 -36.07 -2.23
N ASP A 86 6.50 -37.10 -1.40
CA ASP A 86 6.51 -38.50 -1.83
C ASP A 86 5.11 -38.96 -2.34
N ALA A 87 5.00 -40.19 -2.75
CA ALA A 87 3.76 -40.78 -3.23
C ALA A 87 2.63 -40.85 -2.19
N ASN A 88 2.98 -40.76 -0.90
CA ASN A 88 2.05 -40.78 0.23
C ASN A 88 1.67 -39.33 0.69
N GLY A 89 2.21 -38.28 0.03
CA GLY A 89 1.95 -36.89 0.36
C GLY A 89 2.83 -36.33 1.46
N ASN A 90 3.80 -37.09 2.02
CA ASN A 90 4.72 -36.63 3.03
C ASN A 90 5.83 -35.78 2.42
N LYS A 91 6.38 -34.83 3.21
CA LYS A 91 7.51 -34.00 2.77
C LYS A 91 8.77 -34.85 2.69
N VAL A 92 9.47 -34.80 1.55
CA VAL A 92 10.82 -35.36 1.42
C VAL A 92 11.81 -34.45 2.15
N LEU A 93 12.64 -35.02 3.02
CA LEU A 93 13.66 -34.29 3.79
C LEU A 93 15.06 -34.62 3.24
N ASP A 94 15.98 -33.67 3.34
CA ASP A 94 17.39 -33.85 3.06
C ASP A 94 18.10 -34.54 4.25
N GLU A 95 19.39 -34.73 4.15
CA GLU A 95 20.26 -35.33 5.20
C GLU A 95 20.31 -34.52 6.50
N ASN A 96 19.93 -33.24 6.46
CA ASN A 96 19.86 -32.33 7.60
C ASN A 96 18.44 -32.19 8.14
N GLY A 97 17.46 -32.97 7.65
CA GLY A 97 16.07 -32.91 8.06
C GLY A 97 15.30 -31.72 7.52
N LYS A 98 15.81 -30.98 6.52
CA LYS A 98 15.12 -29.86 5.88
C LYS A 98 14.28 -30.34 4.70
N PRO A 99 13.09 -29.77 4.47
CA PRO A 99 12.27 -30.12 3.31
C PRO A 99 12.97 -29.78 1.98
N VAL A 100 13.18 -30.80 1.16
CA VAL A 100 13.65 -30.66 -0.23
C VAL A 100 12.60 -29.88 -1.03
N LYS A 101 13.05 -28.98 -1.91
CA LYS A 101 12.16 -28.22 -2.78
C LYS A 101 11.86 -28.98 -4.08
N ASP A 102 10.61 -28.90 -4.52
CA ASP A 102 10.19 -29.44 -5.80
C ASP A 102 10.78 -28.59 -6.95
N PRO A 103 11.68 -29.14 -7.78
CA PRO A 103 12.33 -28.40 -8.87
C PRO A 103 11.35 -27.72 -9.83
N LYS A 104 10.17 -28.30 -10.02
CA LYS A 104 9.12 -27.79 -10.92
C LYS A 104 8.44 -26.53 -10.39
N THR A 105 8.59 -26.25 -9.11
CA THR A 105 7.95 -25.11 -8.44
C THR A 105 8.92 -24.00 -8.04
N LEU A 106 10.20 -24.17 -8.35
CA LEU A 106 11.23 -23.15 -8.08
C LEU A 106 10.91 -21.86 -8.85
N LYS A 107 11.26 -20.74 -8.23
CA LYS A 107 11.04 -19.39 -8.78
C LYS A 107 12.37 -18.65 -8.91
N PRO A 108 12.45 -17.67 -9.80
CA PRO A 108 13.60 -16.78 -9.84
C PRO A 108 13.79 -16.03 -8.51
N TYR A 109 15.02 -15.58 -8.24
CA TYR A 109 15.24 -14.58 -7.20
C TYR A 109 14.44 -13.33 -7.51
N ALA A 110 13.80 -12.78 -6.49
CA ALA A 110 13.19 -11.46 -6.59
C ALA A 110 14.30 -10.38 -6.59
N THR A 111 14.05 -9.31 -7.32
CA THR A 111 14.86 -8.10 -7.38
C THR A 111 13.94 -6.92 -7.65
N THR A 112 14.51 -5.74 -7.82
CA THR A 112 13.77 -4.56 -8.31
C THR A 112 14.38 -4.04 -9.60
N ASP A 113 13.56 -3.33 -10.38
CA ASP A 113 14.02 -2.55 -11.53
C ASP A 113 13.27 -1.21 -11.56
N ASN A 114 13.87 -0.18 -12.15
CA ASN A 114 13.31 1.15 -12.17
C ASN A 114 12.65 1.45 -13.51
N ILE A 115 11.33 1.71 -13.48
CA ILE A 115 10.54 1.95 -14.70
C ILE A 115 10.95 3.22 -15.45
N TYR A 116 11.47 4.24 -14.76
CA TYR A 116 11.93 5.46 -15.40
C TYR A 116 13.26 5.22 -16.14
N GLU A 117 14.16 4.43 -15.54
CA GLU A 117 15.39 4.02 -16.23
C GLU A 117 15.09 3.17 -17.45
N ILE A 118 14.19 2.19 -17.32
CA ILE A 118 13.75 1.36 -18.45
C ILE A 118 13.15 2.23 -19.56
N ALA A 119 12.32 3.20 -19.21
CA ALA A 119 11.70 4.11 -20.18
C ALA A 119 12.74 4.95 -20.95
N ALA A 120 13.83 5.35 -20.29
CA ALA A 120 14.91 6.13 -20.88
C ALA A 120 15.83 5.33 -21.80
N LEU A 121 15.80 3.98 -21.76
CA LEU A 121 16.59 3.15 -22.65
C LEU A 121 16.13 3.30 -24.11
N PRO A 122 17.07 3.22 -25.07
CA PRO A 122 16.73 3.07 -26.49
C PRO A 122 15.87 1.81 -26.72
N ASP A 123 15.01 1.87 -27.73
CA ASP A 123 14.25 0.68 -28.13
C ASP A 123 15.19 -0.42 -28.61
N GLY A 124 15.05 -1.62 -28.04
CA GLY A 124 15.94 -2.75 -28.31
C GLY A 124 15.77 -3.90 -27.32
N GLU A 125 16.67 -4.87 -27.44
CA GLU A 125 16.64 -6.11 -26.66
C GLU A 125 16.74 -5.85 -25.14
N GLU A 126 17.61 -4.93 -24.74
CA GLU A 126 17.83 -4.61 -23.33
C GLU A 126 16.56 -4.05 -22.67
N LYS A 127 15.92 -3.06 -23.32
CA LYS A 127 14.66 -2.48 -22.85
C LYS A 127 13.57 -3.55 -22.74
N THR A 128 13.44 -4.36 -23.78
CA THR A 128 12.45 -5.46 -23.83
C THR A 128 12.73 -6.49 -22.73
N ARG A 129 13.98 -6.86 -22.51
CA ARG A 129 14.40 -7.79 -21.47
C ARG A 129 14.03 -7.27 -20.08
N ARG A 130 14.38 -6.04 -19.75
CA ARG A 130 14.08 -5.42 -18.46
C ARG A 130 12.57 -5.28 -18.24
N GLN A 131 11.81 -4.88 -19.26
CA GLN A 131 10.34 -4.84 -19.21
C GLN A 131 9.72 -6.22 -18.93
N ASN A 132 10.23 -7.27 -19.56
CA ASN A 132 9.73 -8.64 -19.38
C ASN A 132 10.09 -9.22 -17.99
N ALA A 133 11.16 -8.73 -17.37
CA ALA A 133 11.54 -9.12 -16.02
C ALA A 133 10.56 -8.62 -14.95
N LEU A 134 9.88 -7.50 -15.20
CA LEU A 134 8.95 -6.90 -14.25
C LEU A 134 7.77 -7.83 -13.94
N HIS A 135 7.34 -7.82 -12.70
CA HIS A 135 6.17 -8.60 -12.26
C HIS A 135 4.87 -7.97 -12.76
N LYS A 136 4.31 -8.47 -13.85
CA LYS A 136 3.16 -7.88 -14.58
C LYS A 136 1.93 -7.61 -13.73
N TYR A 137 1.56 -8.53 -12.83
CA TYR A 137 0.40 -8.37 -11.94
C TYR A 137 0.63 -7.36 -10.81
N ARG A 138 1.88 -6.94 -10.61
CA ARG A 138 2.30 -5.97 -9.60
C ARG A 138 2.53 -4.59 -10.21
N GLN A 139 2.32 -4.47 -11.51
CA GLN A 139 2.36 -3.21 -12.25
C GLN A 139 1.04 -2.42 -12.11
N MET A 140 0.26 -2.63 -11.08
CA MET A 140 -0.80 -1.69 -10.74
C MET A 140 -0.11 -0.35 -10.46
N THR A 141 0.05 0.39 -11.54
CA THR A 141 0.57 1.75 -11.46
C THR A 141 -0.43 2.55 -10.65
N MET A 142 -0.03 2.95 -9.47
CA MET A 142 -0.69 4.08 -8.85
C MET A 142 -0.41 5.26 -9.80
N PRO A 143 -1.44 5.86 -10.40
CA PRO A 143 -1.23 7.00 -11.28
C PRO A 143 -0.52 8.09 -10.47
N MET A 144 0.27 8.92 -11.15
CA MET A 144 0.85 10.09 -10.51
C MET A 144 -0.27 10.92 -9.89
N PRO A 145 -0.25 11.17 -8.59
CA PRO A 145 -1.31 11.95 -7.95
C PRO A 145 -1.19 13.44 -8.31
N ASP A 146 -2.32 14.12 -8.42
CA ASP A 146 -2.37 15.58 -8.59
C ASP A 146 -2.14 16.30 -7.27
N PHE A 147 -2.43 15.67 -6.15
CA PHE A 147 -2.17 16.14 -4.79
C PHE A 147 -2.14 14.96 -3.80
N VAL A 148 -1.64 15.21 -2.62
CA VAL A 148 -1.67 14.27 -1.49
C VAL A 148 -2.58 14.83 -0.40
N LEU A 149 -3.51 14.01 0.11
CA LEU A 149 -4.34 14.33 1.26
C LEU A 149 -3.92 13.43 2.44
N CYS A 150 -3.56 14.03 3.55
CA CYS A 150 -3.11 13.33 4.75
C CYS A 150 -3.70 13.94 6.02
N CYS A 151 -3.68 13.19 7.11
CA CYS A 151 -3.97 13.69 8.45
C CYS A 151 -2.93 13.15 9.45
N ASN A 152 -2.77 13.83 10.58
CA ASN A 152 -1.76 13.50 11.59
C ASN A 152 -2.24 12.52 12.69
N ASN A 153 -3.44 11.96 12.57
CA ASN A 153 -4.06 11.20 13.66
C ASN A 153 -3.77 9.69 13.66
N ILE A 154 -2.80 9.23 12.88
CA ILE A 154 -2.41 7.81 12.83
C ILE A 154 -1.00 7.65 13.43
N CYS A 155 0.03 7.78 12.61
CA CYS A 155 1.40 7.69 13.07
C CYS A 155 2.29 8.74 12.43
N ASN A 156 3.35 9.14 13.13
CA ASN A 156 4.29 10.14 12.61
C ASN A 156 4.98 9.69 11.32
N CYS A 157 5.18 8.38 11.16
CA CYS A 157 5.77 7.83 9.95
C CYS A 157 4.89 8.10 8.72
N MET A 158 3.56 7.95 8.84
CA MET A 158 2.63 8.22 7.74
C MET A 158 2.69 9.69 7.32
N THR A 159 2.68 10.61 8.26
CA THR A 159 2.75 12.05 7.96
C THR A 159 3.99 12.38 7.13
N LYS A 160 5.17 11.89 7.55
CA LYS A 160 6.43 12.11 6.83
C LYS A 160 6.50 11.38 5.50
N TRP A 161 5.95 10.20 5.42
CA TRP A 161 5.84 9.42 4.19
C TRP A 161 5.03 10.17 3.11
N TYR A 162 3.84 10.66 3.47
CA TYR A 162 2.98 11.41 2.54
C TYR A 162 3.59 12.76 2.13
N GLU A 163 4.24 13.45 3.09
CA GLU A 163 5.00 14.67 2.80
C GLU A 163 6.12 14.41 1.80
N ASP A 164 6.84 13.30 1.93
CA ASP A 164 7.93 12.96 1.02
C ASP A 164 7.43 12.60 -0.39
N ILE A 165 6.29 11.91 -0.50
CA ILE A 165 5.64 11.68 -1.80
C ILE A 165 5.29 13.01 -2.46
N ALA A 166 4.66 13.93 -1.73
CA ALA A 166 4.27 15.23 -2.26
C ALA A 166 5.49 16.03 -2.73
N ARG A 167 6.55 16.06 -1.92
CA ARG A 167 7.81 16.76 -2.24
C ARG A 167 8.52 16.14 -3.44
N ARG A 168 8.63 14.81 -3.51
CA ARG A 168 9.29 14.09 -4.60
C ARG A 168 8.64 14.37 -5.94
N HIS A 169 7.34 14.47 -5.97
CA HIS A 169 6.57 14.72 -7.19
C HIS A 169 6.25 16.19 -7.43
N ASN A 170 6.68 17.08 -6.51
CA ASN A 170 6.41 18.52 -6.56
C ASN A 170 4.91 18.83 -6.72
N ILE A 171 4.08 18.16 -5.90
CA ILE A 171 2.63 18.31 -5.89
C ILE A 171 2.14 18.82 -4.53
N PRO A 172 0.95 19.44 -4.47
CA PRO A 172 0.40 19.95 -3.22
C PRO A 172 0.18 18.85 -2.17
N LEU A 173 0.48 19.19 -0.91
CA LEU A 173 0.10 18.41 0.26
C LEU A 173 -1.02 19.14 0.99
N ILE A 174 -2.17 18.50 1.10
CA ILE A 174 -3.31 18.97 1.92
C ILE A 174 -3.25 18.19 3.23
N MET A 175 -2.94 18.88 4.32
CA MET A 175 -2.81 18.29 5.65
C MET A 175 -4.01 18.67 6.51
N ILE A 176 -4.65 17.68 7.12
CA ILE A 176 -5.67 17.87 8.14
C ILE A 176 -5.05 17.58 9.49
N ASP A 177 -4.90 18.62 10.30
CA ASP A 177 -4.40 18.51 11.65
C ASP A 177 -5.56 18.18 12.61
N VAL A 178 -5.54 16.96 13.14
CA VAL A 178 -6.55 16.48 14.09
C VAL A 178 -6.03 16.76 15.50
N PRO A 179 -6.67 17.64 16.27
CA PRO A 179 -6.24 17.99 17.61
C PRO A 179 -6.42 16.80 18.55
N TYR A 180 -5.52 16.68 19.52
CA TYR A 180 -5.68 15.74 20.61
C TYR A 180 -6.92 16.10 21.45
N ASN A 181 -7.78 15.12 21.71
CA ASN A 181 -8.95 15.31 22.57
C ASN A 181 -8.63 14.82 23.99
N GLU A 182 -8.52 15.74 24.93
CA GLU A 182 -8.22 15.46 26.35
C GLU A 182 -9.48 15.05 27.15
N PHE A 183 -10.65 15.16 26.54
CA PHE A 183 -11.92 14.94 27.19
C PHE A 183 -12.58 13.61 26.74
N ASP A 184 -13.46 13.07 27.56
CA ASP A 184 -14.31 11.92 27.26
C ASP A 184 -15.53 12.26 26.37
N HIS A 185 -15.68 13.51 26.01
CA HIS A 185 -16.75 14.04 25.16
C HIS A 185 -16.20 14.88 23.99
N VAL A 186 -17.04 15.12 23.01
CA VAL A 186 -16.71 15.95 21.85
C VAL A 186 -16.56 17.42 22.27
N ASN A 187 -15.41 17.99 22.03
CA ASN A 187 -15.14 19.41 22.31
C ASN A 187 -15.52 20.26 21.09
N GLU A 188 -16.42 21.23 21.29
CA GLU A 188 -16.88 22.13 20.21
C GLU A 188 -15.77 22.94 19.56
N ALA A 189 -14.73 23.32 20.32
CA ALA A 189 -13.58 24.04 19.76
C ALA A 189 -12.81 23.16 18.78
N ASN A 190 -12.60 21.88 19.11
CA ASN A 190 -11.97 20.91 18.22
C ASN A 190 -12.80 20.66 16.96
N VAL A 191 -14.12 20.60 17.10
CA VAL A 191 -15.03 20.47 15.94
C VAL A 191 -14.90 21.67 15.01
N LYS A 192 -14.93 22.88 15.54
CA LYS A 192 -14.76 24.12 14.75
C LYS A 192 -13.39 24.16 14.07
N TYR A 193 -12.35 23.75 14.78
CA TYR A 193 -10.99 23.71 14.26
C TYR A 193 -10.87 22.73 13.08
N ILE A 194 -11.35 21.48 13.22
CA ILE A 194 -11.35 20.51 12.14
C ILE A 194 -12.21 20.99 10.97
N ARG A 195 -13.42 21.54 11.26
CA ARG A 195 -14.31 22.06 10.24
C ARG A 195 -13.65 23.12 9.37
N SER A 196 -12.96 24.09 9.97
CA SER A 196 -12.29 25.15 9.22
C SER A 196 -11.20 24.62 8.28
N GLN A 197 -10.51 23.56 8.67
CA GLN A 197 -9.50 22.88 7.83
C GLN A 197 -10.15 22.12 6.68
N LEU A 198 -11.26 21.41 6.94
CA LEU A 198 -12.03 20.71 5.90
C LEU A 198 -12.57 21.69 4.87
N ASP A 199 -13.12 22.83 5.29
CA ASP A 199 -13.59 23.89 4.39
C ASP A 199 -12.45 24.48 3.53
N THR A 200 -11.25 24.57 4.08
CA THR A 200 -10.05 25.00 3.34
C THR A 200 -9.59 23.92 2.36
N ALA A 201 -9.55 22.67 2.79
CA ALA A 201 -9.17 21.55 1.94
C ALA A 201 -10.15 21.34 0.77
N ILE A 202 -11.46 21.55 0.98
CA ILE A 202 -12.46 21.54 -0.11
C ILE A 202 -12.09 22.56 -1.19
N ARG A 203 -11.80 23.80 -0.80
CA ARG A 203 -11.41 24.86 -1.75
C ARG A 203 -10.14 24.50 -2.52
N GLN A 204 -9.11 23.99 -1.81
CA GLN A 204 -7.87 23.56 -2.45
C GLN A 204 -8.11 22.43 -3.46
N MET A 205 -8.92 21.43 -3.10
CA MET A 205 -9.25 20.33 -3.99
C MET A 205 -10.08 20.79 -5.20
N GLU A 206 -11.01 21.74 -5.02
CA GLU A 206 -11.74 22.35 -6.13
C GLU A 206 -10.79 23.08 -7.09
N GLU A 207 -9.83 23.84 -6.55
CA GLU A 207 -8.83 24.55 -7.36
C GLU A 207 -7.95 23.60 -8.17
N ILE A 208 -7.44 22.53 -7.51
CA ILE A 208 -6.54 21.57 -8.15
C ILE A 208 -7.27 20.73 -9.20
N SER A 209 -8.46 20.23 -8.86
CA SER A 209 -9.19 19.27 -9.71
C SER A 209 -10.10 19.90 -10.75
N GLY A 210 -10.45 21.17 -10.59
CA GLY A 210 -11.48 21.85 -11.39
C GLY A 210 -12.90 21.33 -11.15
N LYS A 211 -13.10 20.44 -10.16
CA LYS A 211 -14.39 19.85 -9.82
C LYS A 211 -14.99 20.51 -8.59
N LYS A 212 -16.31 20.58 -8.55
CA LYS A 212 -17.03 21.11 -7.38
C LYS A 212 -17.35 20.01 -6.38
N PHE A 213 -17.32 20.36 -5.10
CA PHE A 213 -17.78 19.51 -4.03
C PHE A 213 -19.30 19.27 -4.15
N ASP A 214 -19.71 18.02 -4.04
CA ASP A 214 -21.10 17.59 -4.15
C ASP A 214 -21.61 17.15 -2.78
N GLU A 215 -22.38 18.02 -2.13
CA GLU A 215 -22.91 17.78 -0.78
C GLU A 215 -23.86 16.58 -0.73
N ASP A 216 -24.69 16.38 -1.76
CA ASP A 216 -25.62 15.24 -1.79
C ASP A 216 -24.87 13.91 -1.86
N LYS A 217 -23.83 13.84 -2.69
CA LYS A 217 -22.95 12.68 -2.74
C LYS A 217 -22.20 12.47 -1.42
N PHE A 218 -21.75 13.55 -0.80
CA PHE A 218 -21.07 13.47 0.48
C PHE A 218 -21.99 12.87 1.55
N GLU A 219 -23.24 13.36 1.65
CA GLU A 219 -24.22 12.78 2.58
C GLU A 219 -24.48 11.30 2.30
N GLN A 220 -24.63 10.92 1.05
CA GLN A 220 -24.78 9.52 0.64
C GLN A 220 -23.56 8.67 1.05
N CYS A 221 -22.34 9.19 0.88
CA CYS A 221 -21.11 8.55 1.32
C CYS A 221 -21.09 8.36 2.85
N CYS A 222 -21.50 9.37 3.62
CA CYS A 222 -21.60 9.30 5.08
C CYS A 222 -22.63 8.23 5.52
N GLN A 223 -23.78 8.16 4.87
CA GLN A 223 -24.79 7.13 5.14
C GLN A 223 -24.23 5.72 4.85
N ASN A 224 -23.51 5.54 3.76
CA ASN A 224 -22.85 4.28 3.42
C ASN A 224 -21.77 3.92 4.44
N ALA A 225 -20.93 4.88 4.84
CA ALA A 225 -19.91 4.67 5.88
C ALA A 225 -20.54 4.24 7.22
N ASN A 226 -21.63 4.89 7.64
CA ASN A 226 -22.35 4.51 8.84
C ASN A 226 -22.94 3.10 8.76
N ARG A 227 -23.45 2.70 7.59
CA ARG A 227 -23.94 1.34 7.36
C ARG A 227 -22.81 0.32 7.45
N THR A 228 -21.65 0.62 6.84
CA THR A 228 -20.45 -0.22 6.91
C THR A 228 -19.94 -0.34 8.35
N ALA A 229 -19.85 0.78 9.08
CA ALA A 229 -19.43 0.77 10.49
C ALA A 229 -20.34 -0.09 11.36
N LYS A 230 -21.67 0.00 11.19
CA LYS A 230 -22.63 -0.85 11.90
C LYS A 230 -22.49 -2.33 11.55
N ALA A 231 -22.19 -2.66 10.30
CA ALA A 231 -21.92 -4.04 9.89
C ALA A 231 -20.61 -4.55 10.50
N TRP A 232 -19.57 -3.70 10.52
CA TRP A 232 -18.30 -4.01 11.13
C TRP A 232 -18.39 -4.28 12.63
N LEU A 233 -19.14 -3.48 13.38
CA LEU A 233 -19.39 -3.74 14.80
C LEU A 233 -20.01 -5.12 15.03
N LYS A 234 -20.94 -5.56 14.16
CA LYS A 234 -21.51 -6.91 14.23
C LYS A 234 -20.46 -8.00 13.98
N VAL A 235 -19.48 -7.76 13.12
CA VAL A 235 -18.34 -8.68 12.93
C VAL A 235 -17.50 -8.74 14.20
N CYS A 236 -17.21 -7.59 14.82
CA CYS A 236 -16.47 -7.54 16.08
C CYS A 236 -17.18 -8.29 17.23
N ASP A 237 -18.51 -8.33 17.24
CA ASP A 237 -19.29 -9.06 18.25
C ASP A 237 -18.97 -10.57 18.26
N TYR A 238 -18.52 -11.15 17.13
CA TYR A 238 -18.12 -12.55 17.07
C TYR A 238 -16.83 -12.85 17.85
N LEU A 239 -16.01 -11.85 18.17
CA LEU A 239 -14.79 -12.04 18.96
C LEU A 239 -15.08 -12.50 20.40
N GLN A 240 -16.29 -12.30 20.90
CA GLN A 240 -16.71 -12.73 22.26
C GLN A 240 -16.87 -14.25 22.40
N TYR A 241 -17.04 -14.99 21.30
CA TYR A 241 -17.25 -16.43 21.35
C TYR A 241 -15.98 -17.19 21.77
N LYS A 242 -16.17 -18.34 22.43
CA LYS A 242 -15.08 -19.23 22.87
C LYS A 242 -15.31 -20.64 22.32
N PRO A 243 -14.51 -21.14 21.37
CA PRO A 243 -13.35 -20.45 20.77
C PRO A 243 -13.77 -19.30 19.86
N SER A 244 -12.95 -18.26 19.78
CA SER A 244 -13.16 -17.15 18.86
C SER A 244 -12.99 -17.63 17.40
N PRO A 245 -13.92 -17.26 16.48
CA PRO A 245 -13.84 -17.68 15.07
C PRO A 245 -12.67 -17.02 14.30
N PHE A 246 -12.15 -15.91 14.80
CA PHE A 246 -10.99 -15.20 14.23
C PHE A 246 -10.24 -14.40 15.31
N ASN A 247 -9.03 -13.99 14.99
CA ASN A 247 -8.13 -13.23 15.87
C ASN A 247 -7.98 -11.77 15.42
N GLY A 248 -7.19 -10.99 16.17
CA GLY A 248 -6.98 -9.58 15.85
C GLY A 248 -6.30 -9.34 14.50
N PHE A 249 -5.43 -10.25 14.02
CA PHE A 249 -4.82 -10.14 12.70
C PHE A 249 -5.81 -10.39 11.57
N ASP A 250 -6.72 -11.36 11.74
CA ASP A 250 -7.79 -11.59 10.76
C ASP A 250 -8.67 -10.34 10.65
N LEU A 251 -9.01 -9.74 11.80
CA LEU A 251 -9.79 -8.51 11.88
C LEU A 251 -9.10 -7.35 11.15
N PHE A 252 -7.79 -7.18 11.39
CA PHE A 252 -6.98 -6.15 10.76
C PHE A 252 -6.90 -6.33 9.23
N ASN A 253 -6.67 -7.57 8.77
CA ASN A 253 -6.63 -7.87 7.34
C ASN A 253 -7.95 -7.58 6.64
N HIS A 254 -9.08 -7.90 7.27
CA HIS A 254 -10.40 -7.59 6.71
C HIS A 254 -10.69 -6.09 6.68
N MET A 255 -10.19 -5.32 7.65
CA MET A 255 -10.33 -3.86 7.66
C MET A 255 -9.60 -3.19 6.49
N LEU A 256 -8.50 -3.78 5.98
CA LEU A 256 -7.75 -3.24 4.84
C LEU A 256 -8.45 -3.47 3.48
N THR A 257 -9.43 -4.35 3.44
CA THR A 257 -10.14 -4.73 2.20
C THR A 257 -11.58 -4.21 2.13
N SER A 258 -12.04 -3.52 3.16
CA SER A 258 -13.43 -3.03 3.30
C SER A 258 -13.59 -1.53 2.90
#